data_502dedeae4b7277ffdd99e3397297c98
#
_entry.id   502dedeae4b7277ffdd99e3397297c98
#
_cell.length_a   1.000
_cell.length_b   1.000
_cell.length_c   1.000
_cell.angle_alpha   90.00
_cell.angle_beta   90.00
_cell.angle_gamma   90.00
#
_symmetry.space_group_name_H-M   'P 1'
#
loop_
_entity.id
_entity.type
_entity.pdbx_description
1 polymer ?
#
loop_
_entity_poly.entity_id
_entity_poly.type
_entity_poly.pdbx_seq_one_letter_code
_entity_poly.pdbx_strand_id
1 'polypeptide(L)'
;MNGVAAGGGFQMALVSDQRIAHHQTKMGQPEINAGIPSIMGSYWMSLHLGWSKNQELSMTGRLLGAEEGQQLGLINHLVNKDELIAKACSVASEFSKKPPNAWKRTKHRFREIALSGFEEAFRAGVLGQQEAYAKGEPQKIMTAFLQKKLK
;
A
#
# COMPACT_ATOMS: atom_id res chain seq x y z
N MET A 1 -9.95 -2.08 -5.08
CA MET A 1 -8.99 -3.19 -5.06
C MET A 1 -9.73 -4.48 -5.37
N ASN A 2 -9.42 -5.09 -6.52
CA ASN A 2 -10.12 -6.27 -7.03
C ASN A 2 -9.22 -7.54 -6.92
N GLY A 3 -8.64 -7.79 -5.77
CA GLY A 3 -7.76 -8.93 -5.54
C GLY A 3 -6.58 -8.56 -4.64
N VAL A 4 -5.41 -9.14 -4.91
CA VAL A 4 -4.20 -8.89 -4.10
C VAL A 4 -3.56 -7.57 -4.48
N ALA A 5 -3.37 -6.70 -3.48
CA ALA A 5 -2.58 -5.48 -3.57
C ALA A 5 -1.34 -5.63 -2.66
N ALA A 6 -0.21 -6.03 -3.23
CA ALA A 6 1.02 -6.29 -2.49
C ALA A 6 2.17 -5.43 -2.99
N GLY A 7 3.07 -5.05 -2.09
CA GLY A 7 4.23 -4.23 -2.43
C GLY A 7 3.86 -2.91 -3.10
N GLY A 8 4.43 -2.62 -4.26
CA GLY A 8 4.11 -1.42 -5.04
C GLY A 8 2.62 -1.25 -5.34
N GLY A 9 1.87 -2.34 -5.56
CA GLY A 9 0.42 -2.30 -5.74
C GLY A 9 -0.33 -1.83 -4.49
N PHE A 10 0.14 -2.21 -3.32
CA PHE A 10 -0.41 -1.69 -2.06
C PHE A 10 -0.02 -0.23 -1.83
N GLN A 11 1.21 0.16 -2.17
CA GLN A 11 1.65 1.55 -2.09
C GLN A 11 0.80 2.46 -2.99
N MET A 12 0.48 2.03 -4.21
CA MET A 12 -0.46 2.76 -5.09
C MET A 12 -1.85 2.90 -4.46
N ALA A 13 -2.33 1.86 -3.78
CA ALA A 13 -3.61 1.95 -3.06
C ALA A 13 -3.54 2.96 -1.90
N LEU A 14 -2.44 2.99 -1.14
CA LEU A 14 -2.26 3.90 0.00
C LEU A 14 -2.25 5.39 -0.41
N VAL A 15 -1.73 5.72 -1.59
CA VAL A 15 -1.72 7.11 -2.09
C VAL A 15 -3.02 7.52 -2.78
N SER A 16 -3.99 6.62 -2.91
CA SER A 16 -5.32 6.93 -3.45
C SER A 16 -6.18 7.66 -2.42
N ASP A 17 -7.09 8.51 -2.90
CA ASP A 17 -8.02 9.26 -2.03
C ASP A 17 -8.96 8.33 -1.24
N GLN A 18 -9.46 7.27 -1.91
CA GLN A 18 -10.36 6.27 -1.33
C GLN A 18 -9.97 4.87 -1.79
N ARG A 19 -10.14 3.92 -0.90
CA ARG A 19 -9.86 2.50 -1.14
C ARG A 19 -11.14 1.69 -0.95
N ILE A 20 -11.65 1.17 -2.06
CA ILE A 20 -12.81 0.26 -2.08
C ILE A 20 -12.29 -1.14 -2.35
N ALA A 21 -12.71 -2.11 -1.57
CA ALA A 21 -12.28 -3.49 -1.66
C ALA A 21 -13.46 -4.47 -1.51
N HIS A 22 -13.24 -5.73 -1.85
CA HIS A 22 -14.17 -6.83 -1.56
C HIS A 22 -13.54 -7.78 -0.53
N HIS A 23 -14.36 -8.64 0.08
CA HIS A 23 -13.98 -9.53 1.19
C HIS A 23 -12.79 -10.48 0.91
N GLN A 24 -12.53 -10.79 -0.36
CA GLN A 24 -11.40 -11.65 -0.75
C GLN A 24 -10.11 -10.88 -1.03
N THR A 25 -10.12 -9.55 -0.90
CA THR A 25 -8.93 -8.71 -1.10
C THR A 25 -7.88 -9.01 -0.02
N LYS A 26 -6.63 -9.09 -0.46
CA LYS A 26 -5.46 -9.14 0.43
C LYS A 26 -4.53 -7.98 0.11
N MET A 27 -3.87 -7.42 1.12
CA MET A 27 -2.97 -6.29 0.94
C MET A 27 -1.80 -6.32 1.91
N GLY A 28 -0.70 -5.69 1.58
CA GLY A 28 0.45 -5.58 2.47
C GLY A 28 1.78 -5.33 1.77
N GLN A 29 2.83 -5.36 2.58
CA GLN A 29 4.23 -5.09 2.18
C GLN A 29 5.09 -6.34 2.37
N PRO A 30 5.02 -7.34 1.48
CA PRO A 30 5.74 -8.60 1.64
C PRO A 30 7.21 -8.54 1.21
N GLU A 31 7.75 -7.38 0.85
CA GLU A 31 9.08 -7.18 0.30
C GLU A 31 10.19 -7.80 1.17
N ILE A 32 10.06 -7.71 2.49
CA ILE A 32 11.02 -8.28 3.43
C ILE A 32 11.18 -9.80 3.25
N ASN A 33 10.11 -10.49 2.89
CA ASN A 33 10.12 -11.94 2.62
C ASN A 33 10.86 -12.28 1.31
N ALA A 34 11.12 -11.26 0.48
CA ALA A 34 11.92 -11.38 -0.75
C ALA A 34 13.35 -10.82 -0.58
N GLY A 35 13.77 -10.51 0.65
CA GLY A 35 15.06 -9.90 0.94
C GLY A 35 15.15 -8.43 0.51
N ILE A 36 14.02 -7.75 0.31
CA ILE A 36 13.96 -6.35 -0.10
C ILE A 36 13.45 -5.52 1.10
N PRO A 37 14.13 -4.44 1.52
CA PRO A 37 13.67 -3.61 2.61
C PRO A 37 12.40 -2.84 2.25
N SER A 38 11.41 -2.87 3.14
CA SER A 38 10.10 -2.20 2.94
C SER A 38 10.14 -0.72 3.38
N ILE A 39 11.04 0.09 2.85
CA ILE A 39 11.22 1.48 3.29
C ILE A 39 10.09 2.37 2.77
N MET A 40 9.86 2.39 1.47
CA MET A 40 8.76 3.18 0.88
C MET A 40 7.39 2.72 1.37
N GLY A 41 7.21 1.41 1.52
CA GLY A 41 5.96 0.87 2.04
C GLY A 41 5.69 1.28 3.48
N SER A 42 6.69 1.22 4.35
CA SER A 42 6.57 1.68 5.73
C SER A 42 6.30 3.19 5.82
N TYR A 43 6.90 3.98 4.95
CA TYR A 43 6.61 5.40 4.85
C TYR A 43 5.13 5.66 4.51
N TRP A 44 4.61 5.07 3.43
CA TRP A 44 3.20 5.26 3.06
C TRP A 44 2.25 4.72 4.12
N MET A 45 2.56 3.58 4.75
CA MET A 45 1.75 3.07 5.85
C MET A 45 1.74 4.01 7.07
N SER A 46 2.82 4.74 7.34
CA SER A 46 2.88 5.67 8.48
C SER A 46 1.88 6.83 8.39
N LEU A 47 1.39 7.16 7.20
CA LEU A 47 0.34 8.15 6.99
C LEU A 47 -1.08 7.63 7.31
N HIS A 48 -1.22 6.33 7.52
CA HIS A 48 -2.50 5.66 7.77
C HIS A 48 -2.55 4.91 9.10
N LEU A 49 -1.40 4.44 9.59
CA LEU A 49 -1.29 3.55 10.75
C LEU A 49 -0.42 4.17 11.85
N GLY A 50 -0.72 3.81 13.09
CA GLY A 50 0.16 4.09 14.20
C GLY A 50 1.47 3.29 14.12
N TRP A 51 2.52 3.79 14.77
CA TRP A 51 3.89 3.27 14.72
C TRP A 51 3.98 1.76 14.94
N SER A 52 3.39 1.25 16.02
CA SER A 52 3.46 -0.18 16.38
C SER A 52 2.89 -1.10 15.31
N LYS A 53 1.71 -0.76 14.74
CA LYS A 53 1.09 -1.59 13.71
C LYS A 53 1.84 -1.51 12.38
N ASN A 54 2.33 -0.33 12.00
CA ASN A 54 3.18 -0.17 10.83
C ASN A 54 4.46 -1.01 10.96
N GLN A 55 5.13 -0.95 12.11
CA GLN A 55 6.35 -1.72 12.39
C GLN A 55 6.08 -3.23 12.31
N GLU A 56 5.01 -3.74 12.94
CA GLU A 56 4.60 -5.14 12.86
C GLU A 56 4.43 -5.59 11.40
N LEU A 57 3.66 -4.86 10.62
CA LEU A 57 3.36 -5.22 9.23
C LEU A 57 4.61 -5.16 8.33
N SER A 58 5.44 -4.13 8.51
CA SER A 58 6.66 -3.95 7.71
C SER A 58 7.71 -5.03 8.01
N MET A 59 7.85 -5.44 9.28
CA MET A 59 8.86 -6.42 9.71
C MET A 59 8.42 -7.86 9.51
N THR A 60 7.11 -8.15 9.56
CA THR A 60 6.60 -9.51 9.29
C THR A 60 6.38 -9.77 7.80
N GLY A 61 6.12 -8.74 7.01
CA GLY A 61 5.76 -8.88 5.60
C GLY A 61 4.50 -9.68 5.37
N ARG A 62 3.64 -9.83 6.40
CA ARG A 62 2.38 -10.55 6.24
C ARG A 62 1.36 -9.74 5.44
N LEU A 63 0.47 -10.44 4.76
CA LEU A 63 -0.66 -9.81 4.10
C LEU A 63 -1.86 -9.72 5.08
N LEU A 64 -2.57 -8.59 5.00
CA LEU A 64 -3.83 -8.36 5.68
C LEU A 64 -4.99 -8.90 4.85
N GLY A 65 -6.02 -9.40 5.51
CA GLY A 65 -7.34 -9.60 4.91
C GLY A 65 -8.12 -8.28 4.81
N ALA A 66 -9.23 -8.33 4.10
CA ALA A 66 -10.04 -7.14 3.83
C ALA A 66 -10.68 -6.55 5.11
N GLU A 67 -11.19 -7.41 5.99
CA GLU A 67 -11.83 -7.01 7.24
C GLU A 67 -10.82 -6.32 8.19
N GLU A 68 -9.64 -6.92 8.36
CA GLU A 68 -8.57 -6.30 9.15
C GLU A 68 -8.12 -4.98 8.53
N GLY A 69 -7.99 -4.93 7.20
CA GLY A 69 -7.67 -3.70 6.48
C GLY A 69 -8.71 -2.59 6.68
N GLN A 70 -10.00 -2.94 6.75
CA GLN A 70 -11.06 -1.99 7.06
C GLN A 70 -10.99 -1.50 8.52
N GLN A 71 -10.80 -2.42 9.48
CA GLN A 71 -10.67 -2.07 10.90
C GLN A 71 -9.48 -1.13 11.15
N LEU A 72 -8.41 -1.28 10.41
CA LEU A 72 -7.21 -0.44 10.48
C LEU A 72 -7.33 0.88 9.68
N GLY A 73 -8.45 1.12 8.99
CA GLY A 73 -8.64 2.32 8.16
C GLY A 73 -7.89 2.29 6.81
N LEU A 74 -7.31 1.15 6.44
CA LEU A 74 -6.65 0.95 5.14
C LEU A 74 -7.65 0.72 4.00
N ILE A 75 -8.88 0.35 4.31
CA ILE A 75 -10.01 0.24 3.39
C ILE A 75 -11.12 1.18 3.88
N ASN A 76 -11.61 2.05 3.01
CA ASN A 76 -12.70 2.97 3.31
C ASN A 76 -14.08 2.33 3.14
N HIS A 77 -14.22 1.46 2.13
CA HIS A 77 -15.46 0.75 1.85
C HIS A 77 -15.19 -0.71 1.51
N LEU A 78 -15.88 -1.61 2.22
CA LEU A 78 -15.87 -3.04 1.95
C LEU A 78 -17.23 -3.43 1.37
N VAL A 79 -17.23 -4.05 0.19
CA VAL A 79 -18.44 -4.39 -0.58
C VAL A 79 -18.31 -5.78 -1.21
N ASN A 80 -19.37 -6.30 -1.79
CA ASN A 80 -19.28 -7.50 -2.61
C ASN A 80 -18.48 -7.24 -3.89
N LYS A 81 -17.89 -8.29 -4.47
CA LYS A 81 -17.00 -8.16 -5.62
C LYS A 81 -17.66 -7.53 -6.85
N ASP A 82 -18.90 -7.86 -7.10
CA ASP A 82 -19.74 -7.35 -8.19
C ASP A 82 -20.14 -5.87 -8.01
N GLU A 83 -20.12 -5.38 -6.77
CA GLU A 83 -20.47 -4.01 -6.42
C GLU A 83 -19.28 -3.02 -6.48
N LEU A 84 -18.03 -3.51 -6.62
CA LEU A 84 -16.82 -2.71 -6.53
C LEU A 84 -16.83 -1.46 -7.43
N ILE A 85 -17.14 -1.65 -8.71
CA ILE A 85 -17.10 -0.55 -9.69
C ILE A 85 -18.23 0.43 -9.43
N ALA A 86 -19.43 -0.07 -9.16
CA ALA A 86 -20.60 0.77 -8.86
C ALA A 86 -20.33 1.63 -7.62
N LYS A 87 -19.76 1.05 -6.54
CA LYS A 87 -19.40 1.79 -5.33
C LYS A 87 -18.30 2.82 -5.61
N ALA A 88 -17.26 2.48 -6.38
CA ALA A 88 -16.21 3.41 -6.74
C ALA A 88 -16.75 4.61 -7.54
N CYS A 89 -17.62 4.37 -8.51
CA CYS A 89 -18.28 5.43 -9.28
C CYS A 89 -19.19 6.30 -8.39
N SER A 90 -19.92 5.70 -7.46
CA SER A 90 -20.75 6.43 -6.49
C SER A 90 -19.91 7.39 -5.64
N VAL A 91 -18.81 6.92 -5.06
CA VAL A 91 -17.90 7.75 -4.25
C VAL A 91 -17.28 8.88 -5.09
N ALA A 92 -16.83 8.58 -6.31
CA ALA A 92 -16.31 9.60 -7.22
C ALA A 92 -17.37 10.66 -7.59
N SER A 93 -18.62 10.23 -7.80
CA SER A 93 -19.76 11.14 -8.04
C SER A 93 -20.06 12.03 -6.83
N GLU A 94 -19.92 11.52 -5.61
CA GLU A 94 -20.05 12.35 -4.41
C GLU A 94 -18.98 13.42 -4.33
N PHE A 95 -17.74 13.08 -4.68
CA PHE A 95 -16.63 14.04 -4.71
C PHE A 95 -16.83 15.12 -5.78
N SER A 96 -17.34 14.75 -6.95
CA SER A 96 -17.58 15.70 -8.05
C SER A 96 -18.62 16.77 -7.73
N LYS A 97 -19.50 16.53 -6.73
CA LYS A 97 -20.50 17.50 -6.26
C LYS A 97 -19.96 18.49 -5.23
N LYS A 98 -18.73 18.31 -4.76
CA LYS A 98 -18.14 19.23 -3.77
C LYS A 98 -17.68 20.52 -4.45
N PRO A 99 -17.70 21.66 -3.75
CA PRO A 99 -17.16 22.91 -4.27
C PRO A 99 -15.71 22.75 -4.75
N PRO A 100 -15.43 22.97 -6.05
CA PRO A 100 -14.17 22.52 -6.68
C PRO A 100 -12.94 23.18 -6.06
N ASN A 101 -13.00 24.46 -5.71
CA ASN A 101 -11.86 25.16 -5.10
C ASN A 101 -11.53 24.64 -3.70
N ALA A 102 -12.55 24.45 -2.86
CA ALA A 102 -12.37 23.91 -1.52
C ALA A 102 -11.81 22.48 -1.59
N TRP A 103 -12.38 21.62 -2.46
CA TRP A 103 -11.93 20.26 -2.65
C TRP A 103 -10.47 20.21 -3.14
N LYS A 104 -10.13 20.99 -4.18
CA LYS A 104 -8.77 21.08 -4.72
C LYS A 104 -7.75 21.52 -3.66
N ARG A 105 -8.08 22.55 -2.86
CA ARG A 105 -7.19 23.04 -1.80
C ARG A 105 -6.99 22.01 -0.69
N THR A 106 -8.05 21.33 -0.28
CA THR A 106 -7.98 20.26 0.73
C THR A 106 -7.10 19.12 0.23
N LYS A 107 -7.32 18.63 -0.99
CA LYS A 107 -6.49 17.58 -1.60
C LYS A 107 -5.04 18.00 -1.74
N HIS A 108 -4.78 19.24 -2.14
CA HIS A 108 -3.43 19.78 -2.22
C HIS A 108 -2.72 19.76 -0.86
N ARG A 109 -3.43 20.13 0.21
CA ARG A 109 -2.86 20.08 1.57
C ARG A 109 -2.48 18.68 2.01
N PHE A 110 -3.31 17.67 1.75
CA PHE A 110 -2.95 16.27 2.02
C PHE A 110 -1.72 15.83 1.22
N ARG A 111 -1.62 16.26 -0.03
CA ARG A 111 -0.44 15.98 -0.86
C ARG A 111 0.83 16.62 -0.28
N GLU A 112 0.79 17.86 0.15
CA GLU A 112 1.94 18.54 0.78
C GLU A 112 2.41 17.77 2.03
N ILE A 113 1.48 17.38 2.90
CA ILE A 113 1.79 16.58 4.09
C ILE A 113 2.44 15.25 3.69
N ALA A 114 1.86 14.55 2.71
CA ALA A 114 2.37 13.27 2.25
C ALA A 114 3.74 13.38 1.58
N LEU A 115 4.12 14.52 1.01
CA LEU A 115 5.42 14.72 0.36
C LEU A 115 6.50 15.21 1.32
N SER A 116 6.16 15.68 2.51
CA SER A 116 7.12 16.28 3.45
C SER A 116 8.27 15.36 3.87
N GLY A 117 8.01 14.04 3.97
CA GLY A 117 9.03 13.03 4.28
C GLY A 117 9.37 12.12 3.09
N PHE A 118 8.76 12.36 1.93
CA PHE A 118 8.90 11.48 0.78
C PHE A 118 10.33 11.40 0.24
N GLU A 119 11.01 12.52 0.13
CA GLU A 119 12.38 12.53 -0.42
C GLU A 119 13.38 11.77 0.45
N GLU A 120 13.24 11.90 1.77
CA GLU A 120 14.07 11.15 2.72
C GLU A 120 13.81 9.66 2.58
N ALA A 121 12.53 9.24 2.65
CA ALA A 121 12.14 7.85 2.50
C ALA A 121 12.55 7.26 1.13
N PHE A 122 12.46 8.05 0.05
CA PHE A 122 12.87 7.62 -1.28
C PHE A 122 14.39 7.39 -1.34
N ARG A 123 15.20 8.31 -0.83
CA ARG A 123 16.66 8.15 -0.77
C ARG A 123 17.06 6.94 0.06
N ALA A 124 16.47 6.78 1.25
CA ALA A 124 16.71 5.61 2.10
C ALA A 124 16.28 4.31 1.40
N GLY A 125 15.16 4.33 0.68
CA GLY A 125 14.67 3.20 -0.11
C GLY A 125 15.63 2.79 -1.23
N VAL A 126 16.15 3.76 -1.99
CA VAL A 126 17.14 3.51 -3.05
C VAL A 126 18.41 2.89 -2.46
N LEU A 127 18.98 3.48 -1.40
CA LEU A 127 20.18 2.98 -0.75
C LEU A 127 19.97 1.57 -0.18
N GLY A 128 18.85 1.33 0.52
CA GLY A 128 18.54 0.03 1.08
C GLY A 128 18.36 -1.06 0.01
N GLN A 129 17.75 -0.73 -1.12
CA GLN A 129 17.65 -1.66 -2.24
C GLN A 129 19.01 -1.96 -2.87
N GLN A 130 19.82 -0.93 -3.12
CA GLN A 130 21.18 -1.12 -3.65
C GLN A 130 22.01 -2.03 -2.76
N GLU A 131 21.95 -1.85 -1.44
CA GLU A 131 22.65 -2.70 -0.49
C GLU A 131 22.15 -4.15 -0.50
N ALA A 132 20.83 -4.36 -0.52
CA ALA A 132 20.23 -5.69 -0.55
C ALA A 132 20.63 -6.45 -1.83
N TYR A 133 20.53 -5.79 -2.99
CA TYR A 133 20.90 -6.39 -4.27
C TYR A 133 22.42 -6.62 -4.40
N ALA A 134 23.25 -5.74 -3.87
CA ALA A 134 24.71 -5.94 -3.85
C ALA A 134 25.12 -7.18 -3.03
N LYS A 135 24.37 -7.50 -1.97
CA LYS A 135 24.59 -8.72 -1.16
C LYS A 135 24.01 -9.99 -1.80
N GLY A 136 23.21 -9.86 -2.88
CA GLY A 136 22.62 -10.98 -3.62
C GLY A 136 21.48 -11.69 -2.90
N GLU A 137 20.94 -11.13 -1.83
CA GLU A 137 19.88 -11.74 -1.02
C GLU A 137 18.56 -11.87 -1.78
N PRO A 138 18.03 -10.81 -2.44
CA PRO A 138 16.83 -10.92 -3.24
C PRO A 138 16.95 -11.93 -4.40
N GLN A 139 18.10 -11.96 -5.07
CA GLN A 139 18.33 -12.88 -6.18
C GLN A 139 18.26 -14.35 -5.74
N LYS A 140 18.87 -14.68 -4.59
CA LYS A 140 18.84 -16.04 -4.02
C LYS A 140 17.40 -16.46 -3.67
N ILE A 141 16.65 -15.59 -3.01
CA ILE A 141 15.27 -15.87 -2.59
C ILE A 141 14.35 -16.03 -3.81
N MET A 142 14.46 -15.13 -4.81
CA MET A 142 13.66 -15.21 -6.03
C MET A 142 13.97 -16.46 -6.84
N THR A 143 15.26 -16.83 -6.97
CA THR A 143 15.65 -18.08 -7.64
C THR A 143 15.07 -19.30 -6.96
N ALA A 144 15.17 -19.39 -5.63
CA ALA A 144 14.58 -20.47 -4.85
C ALA A 144 13.05 -20.57 -5.01
N PHE A 145 12.37 -19.41 -5.05
CA PHE A 145 10.92 -19.36 -5.28
C PHE A 145 10.53 -19.90 -6.67
N LEU A 146 11.25 -19.50 -7.72
CA LEU A 146 10.98 -19.96 -9.07
C LEU A 146 11.23 -21.47 -9.22
N GLN A 147 12.29 -22.00 -8.63
CA GLN A 147 12.58 -23.44 -8.63
C GLN A 147 11.50 -24.28 -7.93
N LYS A 148 10.85 -23.76 -6.89
CA LYS A 148 9.72 -24.43 -6.22
C LYS A 148 8.45 -24.48 -7.07
N LYS A 149 8.24 -23.53 -7.97
CA LYS A 149 7.07 -23.49 -8.87
C LYS A 149 7.20 -24.39 -10.08
N LEU A 150 8.42 -24.84 -10.41
CA LEU A 150 8.72 -25.72 -11.55
C LEU A 150 8.68 -27.20 -11.18
N LYS A 151 8.51 -27.53 -9.90
CA LYS A 151 8.27 -28.88 -9.38
C LYS A 151 6.79 -29.06 -9.05
#